data_625fa055c7a0856f6bec05244b95bbbc
#
_entry.id   625fa055c7a0856f6bec05244b95bbbc
#
_cell.length_a   1.000
_cell.length_b   1.000
_cell.length_c   1.000
_cell.angle_alpha   90.00
_cell.angle_beta   90.00
_cell.angle_gamma   90.00
#
_symmetry.space_group_name_H-M   'P 1'
#
loop_
_entity.id
_entity.type
_entity.pdbx_description
1 polymer ?
#
loop_
_entity_poly.entity_id
_entity_poly.type
_entity_poly.pdbx_seq_one_letter_code
_entity_poly.pdbx_strand_id
1 'polypeptide(L)'
;MAYLSVNELKEKNVIDEIKNAVAEDDNRLQFLLDYCSSLIDAYVGFSFVKEEDKTIYVDGEGRNKIALPKRIYNIISVRNTDGYSYINSTLRIVGERQKHILNTYETFPEGFDNIEVRGDFGWDTVPEDVINCLIVLCNGNYNILNDAEKMENSSGPFESEKIGDYSYSLKKQINNVTGELLRSTGNINVDQILDKYRVASEFSIGVI
;
A
#
# COMPACT_ATOMS: atom_id res chain seq x y z
N MET A 1 -4.18 -8.45 -2.29
CA MET A 1 -4.26 -8.53 -3.78
C MET A 1 -2.91 -8.06 -4.32
N ALA A 2 -2.25 -8.87 -5.14
CA ALA A 2 -0.92 -8.58 -5.65
C ALA A 2 -0.93 -7.46 -6.71
N TYR A 3 0.19 -6.74 -6.86
CA TYR A 3 0.38 -5.69 -7.87
C TYR A 3 0.73 -6.24 -9.25
N LEU A 4 1.18 -7.49 -9.31
CA LEU A 4 1.51 -8.23 -10.53
C LEU A 4 0.82 -9.59 -10.52
N SER A 5 0.57 -10.13 -11.69
CA SER A 5 0.29 -11.55 -11.86
C SER A 5 1.58 -12.38 -11.78
N VAL A 6 1.45 -13.69 -11.56
CA VAL A 6 2.60 -14.61 -11.55
C VAL A 6 3.34 -14.59 -12.89
N ASN A 7 2.63 -14.50 -14.01
CA ASN A 7 3.25 -14.45 -15.34
C ASN A 7 4.07 -13.17 -15.51
N GLU A 8 3.55 -12.01 -15.11
CA GLU A 8 4.30 -10.75 -15.17
C GLU A 8 5.53 -10.78 -14.25
N LEU A 9 5.42 -11.41 -13.06
CA LEU A 9 6.58 -11.61 -12.20
C LEU A 9 7.67 -12.43 -12.89
N LYS A 10 7.30 -13.55 -13.54
CA LYS A 10 8.24 -14.40 -14.28
C LYS A 10 8.90 -13.64 -15.43
N GLU A 11 8.12 -12.88 -16.20
CA GLU A 11 8.63 -12.09 -17.32
C GLU A 11 9.60 -10.98 -16.90
N LYS A 12 9.27 -10.26 -15.84
CA LYS A 12 10.05 -9.11 -15.33
C LYS A 12 11.22 -9.54 -14.44
N ASN A 13 11.26 -10.79 -13.97
CA ASN A 13 12.27 -11.24 -13.01
C ASN A 13 13.59 -11.53 -13.69
N VAL A 14 14.69 -11.31 -12.95
CA VAL A 14 16.07 -11.61 -13.38
C VAL A 14 16.62 -12.91 -12.78
N ILE A 15 15.96 -13.47 -11.76
CA ILE A 15 16.34 -14.72 -11.10
C ILE A 15 15.80 -15.90 -11.91
N ASP A 16 16.68 -16.77 -12.39
CA ASP A 16 16.32 -17.88 -13.28
C ASP A 16 15.35 -18.88 -12.62
N GLU A 17 15.45 -19.12 -11.32
CA GLU A 17 14.55 -20.00 -10.57
C GLU A 17 13.11 -19.50 -10.58
N ILE A 18 12.87 -18.18 -10.48
CA ILE A 18 11.54 -17.59 -10.56
C ILE A 18 11.07 -17.50 -12.02
N LYS A 19 11.97 -17.07 -12.90
CA LYS A 19 11.68 -16.91 -14.33
C LYS A 19 11.25 -18.21 -15.00
N ASN A 20 11.90 -19.31 -14.64
CA ASN A 20 11.69 -20.62 -15.22
C ASN A 20 10.82 -21.53 -14.33
N ALA A 21 10.20 -21.00 -13.29
CA ALA A 21 9.33 -21.75 -12.39
C ALA A 21 8.19 -22.42 -13.17
N VAL A 22 7.94 -23.69 -12.88
CA VAL A 22 6.87 -24.46 -13.51
C VAL A 22 5.50 -24.09 -12.94
N ALA A 23 4.42 -24.50 -13.61
CA ALA A 23 3.06 -24.15 -13.20
C ALA A 23 2.70 -24.69 -11.79
N GLU A 24 3.33 -25.75 -11.34
CA GLU A 24 3.16 -26.32 -9.99
C GLU A 24 3.62 -25.34 -8.89
N ASP A 25 4.57 -24.46 -9.20
CA ASP A 25 5.07 -23.41 -8.28
C ASP A 25 4.22 -22.14 -8.28
N ASP A 26 3.24 -22.00 -9.17
CA ASP A 26 2.48 -20.76 -9.34
C ASP A 26 1.74 -20.35 -8.05
N ASN A 27 1.22 -21.30 -7.28
CA ASN A 27 0.58 -21.00 -5.99
C ASN A 27 1.55 -20.41 -4.97
N ARG A 28 2.80 -20.87 -4.98
CA ARG A 28 3.87 -20.37 -4.11
C ARG A 28 4.30 -18.97 -4.53
N LEU A 29 4.44 -18.75 -5.83
CA LEU A 29 4.74 -17.43 -6.37
C LEU A 29 3.59 -16.44 -6.13
N GLN A 30 2.34 -16.89 -6.22
CA GLN A 30 1.18 -16.05 -5.88
C GLN A 30 1.18 -15.66 -4.40
N PHE A 31 1.44 -16.62 -3.50
CA PHE A 31 1.58 -16.32 -2.07
C PHE A 31 2.70 -15.31 -1.80
N LEU A 32 3.86 -15.48 -2.45
CA LEU A 32 4.99 -14.57 -2.34
C LEU A 32 4.63 -13.16 -2.81
N LEU A 33 3.94 -13.03 -3.93
CA LEU A 33 3.46 -11.77 -4.47
C LEU A 33 2.47 -11.08 -3.52
N ASP A 34 1.48 -11.82 -3.01
CA ASP A 34 0.51 -11.28 -2.06
C ASP A 34 1.19 -10.83 -0.76
N TYR A 35 2.13 -11.61 -0.25
CA TYR A 35 2.91 -11.27 0.94
C TYR A 35 3.75 -10.01 0.74
N CYS A 36 4.54 -9.94 -0.33
CA CYS A 36 5.41 -8.79 -0.60
C CYS A 36 4.59 -7.51 -0.92
N SER A 37 3.45 -7.65 -1.61
CA SER A 37 2.52 -6.53 -1.82
C SER A 37 1.97 -6.01 -0.49
N SER A 38 1.61 -6.91 0.43
CA SER A 38 1.13 -6.54 1.76
C SER A 38 2.21 -5.83 2.59
N LEU A 39 3.48 -6.19 2.45
CA LEU A 39 4.59 -5.49 3.09
C LEU A 39 4.71 -4.04 2.58
N ILE A 40 4.58 -3.85 1.27
CA ILE A 40 4.57 -2.51 0.67
C ILE A 40 3.37 -1.69 1.17
N ASP A 41 2.16 -2.27 1.15
CA ASP A 41 0.95 -1.60 1.66
C ASP A 41 1.10 -1.20 3.13
N ALA A 42 1.64 -2.09 3.96
CA ALA A 42 1.88 -1.82 5.38
C ALA A 42 2.92 -0.72 5.59
N TYR A 43 3.95 -0.66 4.73
CA TYR A 43 4.99 0.36 4.80
C TYR A 43 4.45 1.74 4.41
N VAL A 44 3.79 1.87 3.27
CA VAL A 44 3.30 3.16 2.76
C VAL A 44 2.02 3.62 3.44
N GLY A 45 1.25 2.71 4.04
CA GLY A 45 0.00 2.98 4.75
C GLY A 45 -1.25 2.99 3.87
N PHE A 46 -1.15 2.55 2.63
CA PHE A 46 -2.29 2.38 1.70
C PHE A 46 -1.94 1.36 0.62
N SER A 47 -2.95 0.91 -0.16
CA SER A 47 -2.74 0.02 -1.31
C SER A 47 -2.67 0.80 -2.62
N PHE A 48 -1.78 0.38 -3.53
CA PHE A 48 -1.71 0.89 -4.90
C PHE A 48 -2.74 0.23 -5.83
N VAL A 49 -3.46 -0.78 -5.35
CA VAL A 49 -4.45 -1.49 -6.16
C VAL A 49 -5.55 -0.54 -6.60
N LYS A 50 -5.91 -0.65 -7.88
CA LYS A 50 -7.04 0.02 -8.49
C LYS A 50 -8.36 -0.53 -7.92
N GLU A 51 -9.24 0.35 -7.48
CA GLU A 51 -10.59 0.03 -7.05
C GLU A 51 -11.58 0.81 -7.91
N GLU A 52 -12.19 0.16 -8.89
CA GLU A 52 -13.16 0.79 -9.80
C GLU A 52 -14.55 0.84 -9.18
N ASP A 53 -15.27 1.92 -9.50
CA ASP A 53 -16.68 2.13 -9.15
C ASP A 53 -17.01 1.86 -7.66
N LYS A 54 -16.16 2.39 -6.78
CA LYS A 54 -16.37 2.30 -5.33
C LYS A 54 -17.08 3.51 -4.78
N THR A 55 -17.92 3.27 -3.78
CA THR A 55 -18.58 4.31 -3.01
C THR A 55 -17.95 4.37 -1.62
N ILE A 56 -17.62 5.57 -1.18
CA ILE A 56 -17.18 5.87 0.18
C ILE A 56 -18.00 7.02 0.73
N TYR A 57 -18.10 7.08 2.06
CA TYR A 57 -18.73 8.19 2.78
C TYR A 57 -17.65 8.97 3.51
N VAL A 58 -17.75 10.28 3.49
CA VAL A 58 -16.78 11.19 4.13
C VAL A 58 -17.50 12.35 4.80
N ASP A 59 -16.81 12.97 5.73
CA ASP A 59 -17.32 14.13 6.46
C ASP A 59 -17.27 15.38 5.59
N GLY A 60 -18.33 16.15 5.63
CA GLY A 60 -18.34 17.52 5.12
C GLY A 60 -17.95 18.50 6.23
N GLU A 61 -17.12 19.49 5.90
CA GLU A 61 -16.58 20.46 6.85
C GLU A 61 -17.20 21.87 6.69
N GLY A 62 -18.30 22.01 5.97
CA GLY A 62 -18.84 23.34 5.64
C GLY A 62 -17.99 24.14 4.65
N ARG A 63 -17.04 23.48 3.97
CA ARG A 63 -16.07 24.06 3.03
C ARG A 63 -16.32 23.56 1.61
N ASN A 64 -15.70 24.22 0.66
CA ASN A 64 -15.73 23.78 -0.74
C ASN A 64 -14.74 22.64 -1.07
N LYS A 65 -14.07 22.08 -0.08
CA LYS A 65 -13.07 21.02 -0.20
C LYS A 65 -13.36 19.94 0.83
N ILE A 66 -13.33 18.69 0.39
CA ILE A 66 -13.42 17.50 1.26
C ILE A 66 -12.16 16.68 1.15
N ALA A 67 -11.74 16.05 2.26
CA ALA A 67 -10.64 15.11 2.33
C ALA A 67 -11.14 13.69 2.11
N LEU A 68 -10.34 12.88 1.43
CA LEU A 68 -10.63 11.47 1.17
C LEU A 68 -9.62 10.59 1.93
N PRO A 69 -10.04 9.44 2.46
CA PRO A 69 -9.14 8.52 3.15
C PRO A 69 -8.09 7.90 2.21
N LYS A 70 -8.39 7.85 0.90
CA LYS A 70 -7.51 7.28 -0.12
C LYS A 70 -7.51 8.14 -1.39
N ARG A 71 -6.50 7.91 -2.23
CA ARG A 71 -6.36 8.59 -3.51
C ARG A 71 -7.55 8.27 -4.42
N ILE A 72 -8.07 9.29 -5.12
CA ILE A 72 -9.05 9.16 -6.18
C ILE A 72 -8.44 9.65 -7.51
N TYR A 73 -8.67 8.93 -8.60
CA TYR A 73 -8.21 9.37 -9.92
C TYR A 73 -9.36 9.67 -10.89
N ASN A 74 -10.57 9.19 -10.60
CA ASN A 74 -11.76 9.51 -11.38
C ASN A 74 -12.98 9.70 -10.47
N ILE A 75 -13.74 10.78 -10.66
CA ILE A 75 -14.98 11.06 -9.94
C ILE A 75 -16.16 10.64 -10.84
N ILE A 76 -16.96 9.68 -10.37
CA ILE A 76 -18.19 9.28 -11.05
C ILE A 76 -19.36 10.14 -10.57
N SER A 77 -19.54 10.28 -9.26
CA SER A 77 -20.55 11.18 -8.68
C SER A 77 -20.19 11.56 -7.25
N VAL A 78 -20.66 12.74 -6.83
CA VAL A 78 -20.63 13.19 -5.44
C VAL A 78 -22.04 13.65 -5.07
N ARG A 79 -22.52 13.18 -3.91
CA ARG A 79 -23.87 13.51 -3.39
C ARG A 79 -23.79 13.79 -1.91
N ASN A 80 -24.74 14.58 -1.39
CA ASN A 80 -24.97 14.57 0.04
C ASN A 80 -26.02 13.51 0.43
N THR A 81 -26.08 13.14 1.69
CA THR A 81 -27.02 12.13 2.21
C THR A 81 -28.50 12.57 2.08
N ASP A 82 -28.77 13.86 1.92
CA ASP A 82 -30.10 14.40 1.65
C ASP A 82 -30.55 14.21 0.19
N GLY A 83 -29.68 13.58 -0.64
CA GLY A 83 -29.98 13.27 -2.04
C GLY A 83 -29.58 14.36 -3.05
N TYR A 84 -28.98 15.45 -2.61
CA TYR A 84 -28.46 16.48 -3.51
C TYR A 84 -27.20 15.97 -4.23
N SER A 85 -27.19 16.08 -5.57
CA SER A 85 -26.05 15.67 -6.40
C SER A 85 -25.27 16.89 -6.88
N TYR A 86 -23.96 16.89 -6.62
CA TYR A 86 -23.06 17.94 -7.11
C TYR A 86 -22.76 17.76 -8.59
N ILE A 87 -22.62 18.87 -9.31
CA ILE A 87 -22.34 18.84 -10.75
C ILE A 87 -20.88 18.44 -10.98
N ASN A 88 -20.63 17.34 -11.68
CA ASN A 88 -19.28 16.83 -11.91
C ASN A 88 -18.33 17.84 -12.58
N SER A 89 -18.85 18.72 -13.45
CA SER A 89 -18.04 19.76 -14.11
C SER A 89 -17.46 20.80 -13.14
N THR A 90 -18.02 20.94 -11.93
CA THR A 90 -17.51 21.84 -10.89
C THR A 90 -16.53 21.16 -9.94
N LEU A 91 -16.44 19.83 -9.99
CA LEU A 91 -15.59 19.05 -9.11
C LEU A 91 -14.17 18.90 -9.71
N ARG A 92 -13.17 19.03 -8.86
CA ARG A 92 -11.75 18.86 -9.22
C ARG A 92 -11.05 17.99 -8.20
N ILE A 93 -10.30 17.03 -8.69
CA ILE A 93 -9.35 16.28 -7.86
C ILE A 93 -8.15 17.17 -7.61
N VAL A 94 -7.81 17.42 -6.34
CA VAL A 94 -6.75 18.34 -5.95
C VAL A 94 -5.86 17.76 -4.86
N GLY A 95 -4.73 18.41 -4.63
CA GLY A 95 -3.72 17.97 -3.68
C GLY A 95 -2.67 17.07 -4.30
N GLU A 96 -1.47 17.09 -3.74
CA GLU A 96 -0.29 16.38 -4.24
C GLU A 96 -0.52 14.86 -4.38
N ARG A 97 -1.34 14.29 -3.49
CA ARG A 97 -1.70 12.86 -3.48
C ARG A 97 -3.09 12.56 -4.03
N GLN A 98 -3.75 13.53 -4.64
CA GLN A 98 -5.11 13.39 -5.17
C GLN A 98 -6.12 12.84 -4.13
N LYS A 99 -5.98 13.29 -2.89
CA LYS A 99 -6.83 12.88 -1.76
C LYS A 99 -7.88 13.92 -1.39
N HIS A 100 -8.14 14.88 -2.25
CA HIS A 100 -9.16 15.88 -1.99
C HIS A 100 -10.01 16.10 -3.23
N ILE A 101 -11.29 16.40 -2.99
CA ILE A 101 -12.19 16.92 -4.01
C ILE A 101 -12.51 18.38 -3.65
N LEU A 102 -12.28 19.26 -4.60
CA LEU A 102 -12.65 20.66 -4.54
C LEU A 102 -13.90 20.88 -5.41
N ASN A 103 -14.95 21.47 -4.84
CA ASN A 103 -16.04 22.04 -5.61
C ASN A 103 -15.73 23.51 -5.87
N THR A 104 -15.69 23.90 -7.13
CA THR A 104 -15.34 25.27 -7.51
C THR A 104 -16.50 26.26 -7.40
N TYR A 105 -17.70 25.78 -7.12
CA TYR A 105 -18.92 26.59 -7.16
C TYR A 105 -19.65 26.68 -5.82
N GLU A 106 -19.70 25.62 -5.04
CA GLU A 106 -20.47 25.55 -3.80
C GLU A 106 -19.73 24.80 -2.69
N THR A 107 -20.21 24.91 -1.45
CA THR A 107 -19.63 24.23 -0.29
C THR A 107 -20.33 22.91 -0.05
N PHE A 108 -19.58 21.95 0.53
CA PHE A 108 -20.14 20.74 1.09
C PHE A 108 -20.70 21.03 2.49
N PRO A 109 -21.90 20.55 2.84
CA PRO A 109 -22.48 20.80 4.16
C PRO A 109 -21.63 20.15 5.26
N GLU A 110 -21.62 20.73 6.44
CA GLU A 110 -20.99 20.16 7.62
C GLU A 110 -21.77 18.92 8.09
N GLY A 111 -21.07 17.85 8.46
CA GLY A 111 -21.69 16.62 8.98
C GLY A 111 -20.77 15.42 8.90
N PHE A 112 -21.12 14.35 9.65
CA PHE A 112 -20.39 13.08 9.66
C PHE A 112 -20.96 12.15 8.60
N ASP A 113 -20.07 11.52 7.80
CA ASP A 113 -20.43 10.57 6.72
C ASP A 113 -21.54 11.09 5.79
N ASN A 114 -21.67 12.42 5.69
CA ASN A 114 -22.77 13.08 5.01
C ASN A 114 -22.53 13.34 3.52
N ILE A 115 -21.35 13.00 3.02
CA ILE A 115 -21.00 13.13 1.60
C ILE A 115 -20.65 11.76 1.04
N GLU A 116 -21.49 11.30 0.10
CA GLU A 116 -21.25 10.10 -0.70
C GLU A 116 -20.34 10.44 -1.89
N VAL A 117 -19.22 9.78 -2.00
CA VAL A 117 -18.29 9.90 -3.14
C VAL A 117 -18.21 8.56 -3.84
N ARG A 118 -18.66 8.50 -5.09
CA ARG A 118 -18.52 7.36 -5.97
C ARG A 118 -17.48 7.66 -7.04
N GLY A 119 -16.49 6.77 -7.19
CA GLY A 119 -15.39 7.00 -8.11
C GLY A 119 -14.45 5.82 -8.20
N ASP A 120 -13.35 6.05 -8.91
CA ASP A 120 -12.27 5.09 -9.05
C ASP A 120 -11.11 5.54 -8.15
N PHE A 121 -10.75 4.65 -7.22
CA PHE A 121 -9.76 4.92 -6.19
C PHE A 121 -8.47 4.13 -6.42
N GLY A 122 -7.41 4.52 -5.72
CA GLY A 122 -6.09 3.91 -5.84
C GLY A 122 -5.28 4.52 -6.99
N TRP A 123 -4.56 3.69 -7.70
CA TRP A 123 -3.72 4.09 -8.82
C TRP A 123 -4.23 3.43 -10.09
N ASP A 124 -4.40 4.18 -11.16
CA ASP A 124 -4.80 3.62 -12.45
C ASP A 124 -3.75 2.60 -12.94
N THR A 125 -2.49 2.92 -12.76
CA THR A 125 -1.36 2.02 -13.00
C THR A 125 -0.41 2.11 -11.82
N VAL A 126 0.02 0.96 -11.27
CA VAL A 126 1.02 0.91 -10.21
C VAL A 126 2.34 1.49 -10.73
N PRO A 127 2.98 2.44 -10.02
CA PRO A 127 4.24 3.02 -10.48
C PRO A 127 5.33 1.97 -10.67
N GLU A 128 6.13 2.11 -11.75
CA GLU A 128 7.14 1.11 -12.11
C GLU A 128 8.21 0.92 -11.03
N ASP A 129 8.54 1.94 -10.26
CA ASP A 129 9.46 1.82 -9.13
C ASP A 129 8.88 1.02 -7.95
N VAL A 130 7.56 1.06 -7.74
CA VAL A 130 6.86 0.19 -6.78
C VAL A 130 6.88 -1.26 -7.27
N ILE A 131 6.68 -1.47 -8.58
CA ILE A 131 6.81 -2.80 -9.20
C ILE A 131 8.24 -3.35 -9.02
N ASN A 132 9.25 -2.51 -9.25
CA ASN A 132 10.64 -2.91 -9.05
C ASN A 132 10.94 -3.22 -7.58
N CYS A 133 10.39 -2.45 -6.64
CA CYS A 133 10.46 -2.75 -5.20
C CYS A 133 9.82 -4.11 -4.88
N LEU A 134 8.65 -4.40 -5.46
CA LEU A 134 7.99 -5.70 -5.30
C LEU A 134 8.88 -6.85 -5.79
N ILE A 135 9.47 -6.74 -6.98
CA ILE A 135 10.35 -7.77 -7.53
C ILE A 135 11.57 -7.99 -6.62
N VAL A 136 12.20 -6.91 -6.13
CA VAL A 136 13.33 -7.01 -5.20
C VAL A 136 12.93 -7.72 -3.90
N LEU A 137 11.76 -7.41 -3.35
CA LEU A 137 11.25 -8.09 -2.15
C LEU A 137 10.92 -9.55 -2.43
N CYS A 138 10.30 -9.87 -3.56
CA CYS A 138 10.03 -11.26 -3.96
C CYS A 138 11.34 -12.05 -4.07
N ASN A 139 12.35 -11.49 -4.71
CA ASN A 139 13.66 -12.14 -4.87
C ASN A 139 14.35 -12.40 -3.51
N GLY A 140 14.28 -11.42 -2.59
CA GLY A 140 14.85 -11.57 -1.25
C GLY A 140 14.11 -12.61 -0.39
N ASN A 141 12.80 -12.72 -0.54
CA ASN A 141 11.97 -13.63 0.25
C ASN A 141 11.81 -15.03 -0.39
N TYR A 142 12.11 -15.20 -1.68
CA TYR A 142 11.97 -16.48 -2.39
C TYR A 142 12.81 -17.59 -1.75
N ASN A 143 14.06 -17.30 -1.42
CA ASN A 143 14.96 -18.25 -0.78
C ASN A 143 14.51 -18.63 0.63
N ILE A 144 13.94 -17.67 1.39
CA ILE A 144 13.41 -17.93 2.72
C ILE A 144 12.25 -18.94 2.66
N LEU A 145 11.35 -18.81 1.67
CA LEU A 145 10.26 -19.76 1.47
C LEU A 145 10.75 -21.16 1.06
N ASN A 146 11.80 -21.22 0.23
CA ASN A 146 12.41 -22.50 -0.16
C ASN A 146 13.16 -23.18 0.99
N ASP A 147 13.77 -22.40 1.88
CA ASP A 147 14.45 -22.92 3.06
C ASP A 147 13.46 -23.30 4.17
N ALA A 148 12.28 -22.69 4.23
CA ALA A 148 11.23 -23.06 5.18
C ALA A 148 10.71 -24.49 4.95
N GLU A 149 10.69 -25.00 3.72
CA GLU A 149 10.41 -26.43 3.45
C GLU A 149 11.49 -27.37 4.01
N LYS A 150 12.72 -26.89 4.11
CA LYS A 150 13.80 -27.63 4.79
C LYS A 150 13.72 -27.50 6.32
N MET A 151 12.96 -26.53 6.82
CA MET A 151 12.77 -26.21 8.24
C MET A 151 11.52 -26.86 8.87
N GLU A 152 10.83 -27.80 8.21
CA GLU A 152 9.71 -28.56 8.80
C GLU A 152 10.05 -29.29 10.11
N ASN A 153 11.31 -29.21 10.56
CA ASN A 153 11.76 -29.77 11.83
C ASN A 153 12.22 -28.76 12.89
N SER A 154 12.05 -27.45 12.69
CA SER A 154 12.38 -26.46 13.70
C SER A 154 11.16 -25.62 14.11
N SER A 155 10.74 -25.77 15.35
CA SER A 155 9.53 -25.22 15.95
C SER A 155 9.70 -23.76 16.37
N GLY A 156 8.82 -22.86 15.87
CA GLY A 156 8.43 -21.62 16.53
C GLY A 156 8.95 -20.30 15.94
N PRO A 157 8.28 -19.16 16.23
CA PRO A 157 8.70 -17.83 15.79
C PRO A 157 9.87 -17.34 16.63
N PHE A 158 11.07 -17.27 16.07
CA PHE A 158 12.31 -17.05 16.79
C PHE A 158 12.65 -15.55 16.97
N GLU A 159 12.96 -15.14 18.19
CA GLU A 159 13.67 -13.89 18.48
C GLU A 159 15.17 -13.96 18.19
N SER A 160 15.79 -15.13 18.27
CA SER A 160 17.13 -15.44 17.75
C SER A 160 17.39 -16.94 17.78
N GLU A 161 17.94 -17.51 16.73
CA GLU A 161 18.44 -18.88 16.71
C GLU A 161 19.88 -18.92 16.22
N LYS A 162 20.70 -19.72 16.90
CA LYS A 162 22.08 -19.96 16.54
C LYS A 162 22.20 -21.39 15.97
N ILE A 163 22.37 -21.50 14.66
CA ILE A 163 22.62 -22.78 14.00
C ILE A 163 24.09 -22.77 13.54
N GLY A 164 24.94 -23.49 14.26
CA GLY A 164 26.38 -23.49 14.00
C GLY A 164 27.00 -22.10 14.23
N ASP A 165 27.76 -21.60 13.26
CA ASP A 165 28.43 -20.29 13.34
C ASP A 165 27.59 -19.12 12.79
N TYR A 166 26.34 -19.37 12.38
CA TYR A 166 25.44 -18.35 11.87
C TYR A 166 24.39 -17.95 12.92
N SER A 167 24.35 -16.66 13.22
CA SER A 167 23.29 -16.06 14.05
C SER A 167 22.41 -15.16 13.22
N TYR A 168 21.11 -15.43 13.17
CA TYR A 168 20.11 -14.53 12.60
C TYR A 168 19.46 -13.75 13.74
N SER A 169 19.56 -12.43 13.69
CA SER A 169 18.79 -11.56 14.57
C SER A 169 17.88 -10.69 13.70
N LEU A 170 16.57 -10.80 13.87
CA LEU A 170 15.63 -9.81 13.42
C LEU A 170 15.85 -8.54 14.23
N LYS A 171 16.63 -7.59 13.71
CA LYS A 171 16.75 -6.27 14.31
C LYS A 171 15.37 -5.60 14.21
N LYS A 172 14.63 -5.58 15.33
CA LYS A 172 13.52 -4.64 15.50
C LYS A 172 14.13 -3.24 15.38
N GLN A 173 13.87 -2.55 14.29
CA GLN A 173 14.23 -1.15 14.16
C GLN A 173 13.25 -0.36 15.03
N ILE A 174 13.70 0.03 16.21
CA ILE A 174 12.95 0.90 17.12
C ILE A 174 13.50 2.31 16.91
N ASN A 175 12.61 3.27 16.72
CA ASN A 175 13.01 4.68 16.75
C ASN A 175 13.54 5.00 18.16
N ASN A 176 14.82 5.30 18.27
CA ASN A 176 15.48 5.56 19.56
C ASN A 176 14.95 6.81 20.30
N VAL A 177 14.16 7.66 19.60
CA VAL A 177 13.59 8.89 20.16
C VAL A 177 12.15 8.68 20.62
N THR A 178 11.33 7.91 19.88
CA THR A 178 9.90 7.74 20.18
C THR A 178 9.58 6.36 20.76
N GLY A 179 10.49 5.40 20.71
CA GLY A 179 10.25 4.01 21.12
C GLY A 179 9.31 3.24 20.16
N GLU A 180 8.90 3.85 19.06
CA GLU A 180 7.99 3.24 18.09
C GLU A 180 8.74 2.25 17.18
N LEU A 181 8.08 1.14 16.85
CA LEU A 181 8.55 0.22 15.82
C LEU A 181 8.58 0.96 14.48
N LEU A 182 9.78 1.13 13.93
CA LEU A 182 9.91 1.65 12.56
C LEU A 182 9.30 0.62 11.61
N ARG A 183 8.33 1.05 10.83
CA ARG A 183 7.82 0.24 9.72
C ARG A 183 8.98 0.01 8.75
N SER A 184 9.22 -1.23 8.38
CA SER A 184 10.26 -1.61 7.43
C SER A 184 9.76 -2.78 6.59
N THR A 185 10.13 -2.80 5.31
CA THR A 185 9.91 -3.96 4.43
C THR A 185 10.98 -5.05 4.64
N GLY A 186 12.00 -4.77 5.44
CA GLY A 186 13.19 -5.61 5.61
C GLY A 186 14.31 -5.31 4.61
N ASN A 187 14.09 -4.40 3.66
CA ASN A 187 15.10 -3.98 2.68
C ASN A 187 15.22 -2.45 2.66
N ILE A 188 16.33 -1.92 3.16
CA ILE A 188 16.55 -0.48 3.30
C ILE A 188 16.49 0.28 1.96
N ASN A 189 16.95 -0.33 0.86
CA ASN A 189 16.91 0.30 -0.46
C ASN A 189 15.45 0.43 -0.97
N VAL A 190 14.64 -0.60 -0.70
CA VAL A 190 13.20 -0.58 -1.00
C VAL A 190 12.52 0.48 -0.15
N ASP A 191 12.80 0.52 1.15
CA ASP A 191 12.24 1.49 2.08
C ASP A 191 12.52 2.94 1.63
N GLN A 192 13.76 3.25 1.21
CA GLN A 192 14.13 4.57 0.67
C GLN A 192 13.34 4.97 -0.58
N ILE A 193 13.05 4.03 -1.47
CA ILE A 193 12.24 4.29 -2.66
C ILE A 193 10.78 4.54 -2.28
N LEU A 194 10.25 3.74 -1.36
CA LEU A 194 8.87 3.80 -0.92
C LEU A 194 8.56 5.01 -0.03
N ASP A 195 9.57 5.62 0.61
CA ASP A 195 9.39 6.79 1.49
C ASP A 195 8.67 7.96 0.79
N LYS A 196 8.89 8.15 -0.51
CA LYS A 196 8.19 9.19 -1.29
C LYS A 196 6.67 8.97 -1.38
N TYR A 197 6.21 7.72 -1.18
CA TYR A 197 4.79 7.37 -1.18
C TYR A 197 4.20 7.32 0.23
N ARG A 198 5.05 7.19 1.24
CA ARG A 198 4.62 7.01 2.63
C ARG A 198 3.72 8.16 3.08
N VAL A 199 2.59 7.83 3.66
CA VAL A 199 1.75 8.81 4.34
C VAL A 199 2.53 9.30 5.55
N ALA A 200 2.91 10.59 5.58
CA ALA A 200 3.42 11.20 6.78
C ALA A 200 2.36 10.99 7.87
N SER A 201 2.74 10.35 8.98
CA SER A 201 1.85 10.29 10.14
C SER A 201 1.54 11.73 10.53
N GLU A 202 0.27 12.13 10.49
CA GLU A 202 -0.20 13.46 10.91
C GLU A 202 -0.10 13.67 12.42
N PHE A 203 0.86 13.04 13.08
CA PHE A 203 1.24 13.34 14.45
C PHE A 203 2.39 14.35 14.46
N SER A 204 2.19 15.50 13.84
CA SER A 204 2.83 16.72 14.32
C SER A 204 2.07 17.13 15.58
N ILE A 205 2.48 16.58 16.72
CA ILE A 205 2.13 17.14 18.01
C ILE A 205 2.62 18.59 17.95
N GLY A 206 1.67 19.52 17.86
CA GLY A 206 1.98 20.94 18.01
C GLY A 206 2.63 21.11 19.38
N VAL A 207 3.91 21.35 19.40
CA VAL A 207 4.59 21.89 20.57
C VAL A 207 4.11 23.35 20.63
N ILE A 208 3.25 23.60 21.62
CA ILE A 208 2.87 24.93 22.07
C ILE A 208 4.06 25.56 22.80
#